data_b658334c4538152b0a475c9e6f79975e
#
_entry.id   b658334c4538152b0a475c9e6f79975e
#
_cell.length_a   1.000
_cell.length_b   1.000
_cell.length_c   1.000
_cell.angle_alpha   90.00
_cell.angle_beta   90.00
_cell.angle_gamma   90.00
#
_symmetry.space_group_name_H-M   'P 1'
#
loop_
_entity.id
_entity.type
_entity.pdbx_description
1 polymer ?
#
loop_
_entity_poly.entity_id
_entity_poly.type
_entity_poly.pdbx_seq_one_letter_code
_entity_poly.pdbx_strand_id
1 'polypeptide(L)'
;MRVGARYEVIVLGLGGMGSAAAYYLARRGRRVLGLDAFARGHHNGSSHGRSRGIREAYGESPAYVPLVQRAYALWRELEAETGQHLLTITGGISIGPAEPGFGASQKAAADQYGLTIEELGSEEIMARWPGFRVPDGYIGMYDPHTGFLLPEPCVAAHLDLAATHGAVLHHGEPVRRWSPDGTGIRVETETAAYTADALVITAGPWAGEVLADLHLPLEPWRMYNVYFAPTRPGLFGPDRFPVYGLRGSEGSYYGVPMLPGDGLKIGRHDQGDVCTPETARRTITPEEIAVMRAVLDAYMPGAAGAVLAATTCLYTMTPDSHFIIDRHPEHARVAYAAGFSGHGFKFSAAIGEVMADLVTDGTTRYPIGFLSASRFAAATA
;
A
#
# COMPACT_ATOMS: atom_id res chain seq x y z
N MET A 1 -14.06 4.41 -33.49
CA MET A 1 -13.84 4.85 -32.12
C MET A 1 -14.95 5.79 -31.72
N ARG A 2 -15.70 5.53 -30.65
CA ARG A 2 -16.70 6.47 -30.15
C ARG A 2 -15.98 7.64 -29.47
N VAL A 3 -16.34 8.88 -29.80
CA VAL A 3 -15.87 10.05 -29.05
C VAL A 3 -16.72 10.09 -27.77
N GLY A 4 -16.09 9.83 -26.64
CA GLY A 4 -16.74 9.84 -25.33
C GLY A 4 -17.06 11.27 -24.84
N ALA A 5 -17.78 11.34 -23.73
CA ALA A 5 -18.02 12.61 -23.03
C ALA A 5 -16.70 13.24 -22.56
N ARG A 6 -16.67 14.57 -22.47
CA ARG A 6 -15.55 15.30 -21.87
C ARG A 6 -15.68 15.29 -20.34
N TYR A 7 -14.60 15.00 -19.66
CA TYR A 7 -14.51 15.01 -18.21
C TYR A 7 -13.62 16.17 -17.71
N GLU A 8 -13.64 16.47 -16.43
CA GLU A 8 -12.67 17.40 -15.85
C GLU A 8 -11.38 16.64 -15.47
N VAL A 9 -11.54 15.42 -14.95
CA VAL A 9 -10.37 14.58 -14.59
C VAL A 9 -10.62 13.14 -15.04
N ILE A 10 -9.60 12.52 -15.62
CA ILE A 10 -9.53 11.07 -15.79
C ILE A 10 -8.58 10.51 -14.73
N VAL A 11 -8.97 9.42 -14.06
CA VAL A 11 -8.12 8.64 -13.14
C VAL A 11 -7.81 7.31 -13.81
N LEU A 12 -6.53 7.05 -14.07
CA LEU A 12 -6.05 5.83 -14.70
C LEU A 12 -5.50 4.88 -13.63
N GLY A 13 -6.12 3.70 -13.49
CA GLY A 13 -5.89 2.72 -12.44
C GLY A 13 -6.74 3.01 -11.20
N LEU A 14 -7.66 2.07 -10.86
CA LEU A 14 -8.62 2.19 -9.76
C LEU A 14 -8.26 1.26 -8.58
N GLY A 15 -6.97 1.00 -8.37
CA GLY A 15 -6.45 0.35 -7.19
C GLY A 15 -6.52 1.24 -5.94
N GLY A 16 -5.69 0.95 -4.92
CA GLY A 16 -5.70 1.69 -3.66
C GLY A 16 -5.65 3.21 -3.82
N MET A 17 -4.71 3.72 -4.62
CA MET A 17 -4.50 5.16 -4.78
C MET A 17 -5.57 5.80 -5.68
N GLY A 18 -5.90 5.15 -6.79
CA GLY A 18 -6.82 5.71 -7.76
C GLY A 18 -8.28 5.67 -7.33
N SER A 19 -8.70 4.66 -6.57
CA SER A 19 -10.03 4.63 -5.98
C SER A 19 -10.26 5.81 -5.04
N ALA A 20 -9.26 6.10 -4.19
CA ALA A 20 -9.29 7.25 -3.29
C ALA A 20 -9.23 8.58 -4.07
N ALA A 21 -8.38 8.70 -5.09
CA ALA A 21 -8.32 9.90 -5.93
C ALA A 21 -9.66 10.18 -6.63
N ALA A 22 -10.28 9.14 -7.20
CA ALA A 22 -11.59 9.26 -7.84
C ALA A 22 -12.67 9.74 -6.84
N TYR A 23 -12.65 9.21 -5.61
CA TYR A 23 -13.56 9.62 -4.55
C TYR A 23 -13.36 11.09 -4.17
N TYR A 24 -12.12 11.52 -3.83
CA TYR A 24 -11.90 12.91 -3.40
C TYR A 24 -12.18 13.92 -4.52
N LEU A 25 -11.89 13.60 -5.76
CA LEU A 25 -12.24 14.44 -6.91
C LEU A 25 -13.76 14.55 -7.09
N ALA A 26 -14.46 13.42 -7.07
CA ALA A 26 -15.92 13.41 -7.22
C ALA A 26 -16.62 14.12 -6.05
N ARG A 27 -16.18 13.89 -4.81
CA ARG A 27 -16.65 14.60 -3.60
C ARG A 27 -16.47 16.11 -3.68
N ARG A 28 -15.44 16.59 -4.42
CA ARG A 28 -15.23 18.03 -4.71
C ARG A 28 -16.08 18.53 -5.89
N GLY A 29 -17.01 17.72 -6.39
CA GLY A 29 -17.92 18.07 -7.49
C GLY A 29 -17.28 18.02 -8.88
N ARG A 30 -16.11 17.38 -9.04
CA ARG A 30 -15.48 17.23 -10.35
C ARG A 30 -16.14 16.12 -11.15
N ARG A 31 -16.25 16.31 -12.47
CA ARG A 31 -16.71 15.27 -13.40
C ARG A 31 -15.56 14.31 -13.67
N VAL A 32 -15.59 13.16 -13.00
CA VAL A 32 -14.51 12.17 -12.99
C VAL A 32 -14.86 10.97 -13.87
N LEU A 33 -13.89 10.53 -14.68
CA LEU A 33 -13.87 9.21 -15.30
C LEU A 33 -12.73 8.40 -14.68
N GLY A 34 -13.06 7.27 -14.08
CA GLY A 34 -12.08 6.28 -13.65
C GLY A 34 -11.97 5.14 -14.66
N LEU A 35 -10.75 4.77 -15.05
CA LEU A 35 -10.47 3.67 -15.97
C LEU A 35 -9.56 2.64 -15.30
N ASP A 36 -9.96 1.37 -15.35
CA ASP A 36 -9.13 0.25 -14.90
C ASP A 36 -9.09 -0.85 -15.96
N ALA A 37 -7.91 -1.39 -16.19
CA ALA A 37 -7.69 -2.45 -17.18
C ALA A 37 -8.40 -3.75 -16.84
N PHE A 38 -8.71 -3.97 -15.56
CA PHE A 38 -9.25 -5.22 -15.05
C PHE A 38 -10.62 -5.05 -14.41
N ALA A 39 -11.27 -6.17 -14.12
CA ALA A 39 -12.52 -6.17 -13.38
C ALA A 39 -12.34 -5.58 -11.97
N ARG A 40 -13.40 -4.98 -11.44
CA ARG A 40 -13.42 -4.45 -10.06
C ARG A 40 -13.03 -5.54 -9.07
N GLY A 41 -12.11 -5.22 -8.16
CA GLY A 41 -11.64 -6.15 -7.13
C GLY A 41 -10.68 -7.23 -7.63
N HIS A 42 -10.07 -7.04 -8.79
CA HIS A 42 -9.09 -7.97 -9.35
C HIS A 42 -7.85 -8.16 -8.45
N HIS A 43 -7.15 -9.29 -8.64
CA HIS A 43 -5.94 -9.63 -7.90
C HIS A 43 -4.65 -9.51 -8.75
N ASN A 44 -4.65 -8.73 -9.81
CA ASN A 44 -3.50 -8.60 -10.70
C ASN A 44 -2.45 -7.59 -10.22
N GLY A 45 -2.87 -6.60 -9.41
CA GLY A 45 -2.02 -5.53 -8.92
C GLY A 45 -1.50 -5.74 -7.50
N SER A 46 -1.54 -4.65 -6.69
CA SER A 46 -0.95 -4.58 -5.34
C SER A 46 -1.98 -4.37 -4.22
N SER A 47 -3.26 -4.13 -4.54
CA SER A 47 -4.28 -3.65 -3.59
C SER A 47 -5.25 -4.74 -3.13
N HIS A 48 -4.77 -5.97 -2.96
CA HIS A 48 -5.53 -7.12 -2.51
C HIS A 48 -4.77 -7.90 -1.45
N GLY A 49 -5.36 -8.96 -0.90
CA GLY A 49 -4.72 -9.88 0.07
C GLY A 49 -5.16 -9.60 1.51
N ARG A 50 -6.46 -9.39 1.72
CA ARG A 50 -7.23 -9.46 2.96
C ARG A 50 -6.83 -8.49 4.08
N SER A 51 -5.56 -8.13 4.21
CA SER A 51 -5.07 -7.21 5.24
C SER A 51 -3.82 -6.47 4.82
N ARG A 52 -3.63 -5.23 5.35
CA ARG A 52 -2.45 -4.39 5.19
C ARG A 52 -2.14 -3.68 6.50
N GLY A 53 -0.91 -3.82 6.98
CA GLY A 53 -0.48 -3.11 8.18
C GLY A 53 -0.50 -1.59 8.00
N ILE A 54 -0.89 -0.87 9.05
CA ILE A 54 -0.76 0.58 9.19
C ILE A 54 -0.05 0.87 10.50
N ARG A 55 0.91 1.79 10.51
CA ARG A 55 1.71 2.18 11.68
C ARG A 55 2.01 3.67 11.63
N GLU A 56 2.09 4.31 12.79
CA GLU A 56 2.36 5.74 12.91
C GLU A 56 3.86 6.03 13.05
N ALA A 57 4.56 5.32 13.94
CA ALA A 57 6.02 5.40 14.06
C ALA A 57 6.70 4.76 12.84
N TYR A 58 6.99 5.61 11.85
CA TYR A 58 7.34 5.11 10.51
C TYR A 58 8.83 4.78 10.39
N GLY A 59 9.13 3.52 10.05
CA GLY A 59 10.49 3.00 10.03
C GLY A 59 11.31 3.40 8.80
N GLU A 60 10.68 3.70 7.66
CA GLU A 60 11.36 4.07 6.42
C GLU A 60 11.89 5.50 6.44
N SER A 61 11.12 6.44 6.99
CA SER A 61 11.56 7.81 7.24
C SER A 61 10.51 8.57 8.09
N PRO A 62 10.94 9.41 9.06
CA PRO A 62 10.02 10.30 9.80
C PRO A 62 9.21 11.25 8.90
N ALA A 63 9.70 11.58 7.70
CA ALA A 63 9.01 12.45 6.75
C ALA A 63 7.62 11.94 6.32
N TYR A 64 7.35 10.64 6.48
CA TYR A 64 6.03 10.06 6.19
C TYR A 64 5.00 10.29 7.29
N VAL A 65 5.40 10.66 8.51
CA VAL A 65 4.48 10.76 9.66
C VAL A 65 3.29 11.68 9.39
N PRO A 66 3.46 12.90 8.85
CA PRO A 66 2.31 13.77 8.55
C PRO A 66 1.31 13.13 7.56
N LEU A 67 1.80 12.38 6.57
CA LEU A 67 0.95 11.69 5.60
C LEU A 67 0.22 10.49 6.24
N VAL A 68 0.88 9.72 7.09
CA VAL A 68 0.22 8.59 7.74
C VAL A 68 -0.79 9.04 8.79
N GLN A 69 -0.52 10.10 9.54
CA GLN A 69 -1.48 10.70 10.47
C GLN A 69 -2.74 11.17 9.73
N ARG A 70 -2.56 11.83 8.58
CA ARG A 70 -3.72 12.17 7.72
C ARG A 70 -4.44 10.93 7.22
N ALA A 71 -3.71 9.88 6.84
CA ALA A 71 -4.32 8.63 6.41
C ALA A 71 -5.19 8.00 7.51
N TYR A 72 -4.73 7.97 8.76
CA TYR A 72 -5.56 7.50 9.89
C TYR A 72 -6.87 8.29 10.01
N ALA A 73 -6.80 9.62 9.96
CA ALA A 73 -7.99 10.47 10.01
C ALA A 73 -8.95 10.16 8.86
N LEU A 74 -8.43 10.05 7.63
CA LEU A 74 -9.23 9.77 6.44
C LEU A 74 -9.84 8.37 6.44
N TRP A 75 -9.16 7.36 6.99
CA TRP A 75 -9.75 6.03 7.17
C TRP A 75 -10.91 6.05 8.15
N ARG A 76 -10.81 6.80 9.25
CA ARG A 76 -11.92 6.97 10.19
C ARG A 76 -13.07 7.78 9.60
N GLU A 77 -12.77 8.82 8.80
CA GLU A 77 -13.80 9.55 8.04
C GLU A 77 -14.56 8.60 7.09
N LEU A 78 -13.83 7.73 6.36
CA LEU A 78 -14.42 6.75 5.44
C LEU A 78 -15.28 5.72 6.18
N GLU A 79 -14.84 5.21 7.32
CA GLU A 79 -15.64 4.33 8.19
C GLU A 79 -16.94 5.01 8.62
N ALA A 80 -16.87 6.26 9.05
CA ALA A 80 -18.04 7.03 9.49
C ALA A 80 -19.03 7.27 8.34
N GLU A 81 -18.54 7.56 7.13
CA GLU A 81 -19.38 7.83 5.95
C GLU A 81 -20.06 6.55 5.40
N THR A 82 -19.35 5.41 5.48
CA THR A 82 -19.84 4.15 4.92
C THR A 82 -20.53 3.23 5.92
N GLY A 83 -20.32 3.44 7.21
CA GLY A 83 -20.74 2.51 8.27
C GLY A 83 -19.94 1.19 8.28
N GLN A 84 -18.87 1.07 7.48
CA GLN A 84 -18.05 -0.13 7.40
C GLN A 84 -16.91 -0.08 8.42
N HIS A 85 -16.46 -1.24 8.90
CA HIS A 85 -15.25 -1.36 9.71
C HIS A 85 -14.07 -1.71 8.80
N LEU A 86 -13.14 -0.78 8.62
CA LEU A 86 -12.02 -0.87 7.66
C LEU A 86 -10.66 -0.93 8.34
N LEU A 87 -10.53 -0.29 9.52
CA LEU A 87 -9.30 -0.13 10.27
C LEU A 87 -9.43 -0.69 11.68
N THR A 88 -8.63 -1.71 12.01
CA THR A 88 -8.53 -2.29 13.36
C THR A 88 -7.18 -1.95 13.97
N ILE A 89 -7.18 -1.38 15.18
CA ILE A 89 -5.97 -1.12 15.96
C ILE A 89 -5.74 -2.30 16.90
N THR A 90 -4.55 -2.90 16.82
CA THR A 90 -4.15 -4.05 17.64
C THR A 90 -2.87 -3.78 18.42
N GLY A 91 -2.26 -2.60 18.21
CA GLY A 91 -0.86 -2.40 18.42
C GLY A 91 -0.02 -3.16 17.38
N GLY A 92 1.26 -2.83 17.32
CA GLY A 92 2.19 -3.51 16.44
C GLY A 92 3.60 -3.53 17.00
N ILE A 93 4.33 -4.59 16.70
CA ILE A 93 5.68 -4.76 17.20
C ILE A 93 6.63 -5.16 16.06
N SER A 94 7.77 -4.47 15.97
CA SER A 94 8.89 -4.86 15.13
C SER A 94 9.95 -5.52 16.00
N ILE A 95 10.23 -6.80 15.78
CA ILE A 95 11.18 -7.62 16.59
C ILE A 95 12.41 -7.90 15.75
N GLY A 96 13.58 -7.73 16.33
CA GLY A 96 14.85 -8.04 15.69
C GLY A 96 16.03 -8.02 16.66
N PRO A 97 17.26 -8.38 16.18
CA PRO A 97 18.47 -8.31 16.99
C PRO A 97 18.69 -6.89 17.55
N ALA A 98 19.21 -6.81 18.79
CA ALA A 98 19.59 -5.54 19.43
C ALA A 98 20.87 -4.98 18.81
N GLU A 99 20.84 -4.70 17.51
CA GLU A 99 21.95 -4.15 16.73
C GLU A 99 21.84 -2.62 16.64
N PRO A 100 22.99 -1.91 16.51
CA PRO A 100 22.96 -0.48 16.21
C PRO A 100 22.12 -0.18 14.97
N GLY A 101 21.14 0.72 15.13
CA GLY A 101 20.23 1.14 14.04
C GLY A 101 18.89 0.40 13.98
N PHE A 102 18.70 -0.76 14.64
CA PHE A 102 17.38 -1.36 14.75
C PHE A 102 16.44 -0.44 15.55
N GLY A 103 15.29 -0.11 14.96
CA GLY A 103 14.34 0.82 15.57
C GLY A 103 14.72 2.31 15.53
N ALA A 104 15.91 2.66 15.01
CA ALA A 104 16.39 4.06 15.05
C ALA A 104 15.44 5.03 14.33
N SER A 105 14.92 4.68 13.15
CA SER A 105 13.97 5.54 12.42
C SER A 105 12.63 5.67 13.15
N GLN A 106 12.15 4.59 13.80
CA GLN A 106 10.92 4.63 14.59
C GLN A 106 11.09 5.54 15.81
N LYS A 107 12.24 5.46 16.52
CA LYS A 107 12.58 6.38 17.61
C LYS A 107 12.68 7.83 17.13
N ALA A 108 13.37 8.07 16.02
CA ALA A 108 13.46 9.40 15.45
C ALA A 108 12.09 9.97 15.05
N ALA A 109 11.20 9.15 14.50
CA ALA A 109 9.82 9.56 14.21
C ALA A 109 9.05 9.87 15.50
N ALA A 110 9.20 9.03 16.54
CA ALA A 110 8.56 9.24 17.83
C ALA A 110 9.03 10.54 18.49
N ASP A 111 10.34 10.77 18.54
CA ASP A 111 10.94 11.98 19.11
C ASP A 111 10.49 13.25 18.37
N GLN A 112 10.51 13.20 17.03
CA GLN A 112 10.17 14.35 16.19
C GLN A 112 8.70 14.74 16.25
N TYR A 113 7.80 13.76 16.36
CA TYR A 113 6.35 13.98 16.26
C TYR A 113 5.60 13.68 17.56
N GLY A 114 6.30 13.40 18.66
CA GLY A 114 5.69 13.13 19.97
C GLY A 114 4.86 11.84 19.98
N LEU A 115 5.30 10.80 19.25
CA LEU A 115 4.60 9.52 19.18
C LEU A 115 4.99 8.63 20.36
N THR A 116 4.05 7.77 20.77
CA THR A 116 4.31 6.77 21.81
C THR A 116 4.87 5.49 21.19
N ILE A 117 6.08 5.11 21.58
CA ILE A 117 6.66 3.80 21.29
C ILE A 117 7.31 3.23 22.54
N GLU A 118 7.34 1.92 22.66
CA GLU A 118 7.98 1.19 23.75
C GLU A 118 9.09 0.30 23.17
N GLU A 119 10.28 0.34 23.77
CA GLU A 119 11.32 -0.67 23.50
C GLU A 119 11.21 -1.76 24.55
N LEU A 120 11.03 -3.00 24.11
CA LEU A 120 10.78 -4.16 24.97
C LEU A 120 11.88 -5.20 24.78
N GLY A 121 12.34 -5.78 25.86
CA GLY A 121 13.25 -6.94 25.81
C GLY A 121 12.51 -8.24 25.44
N SER A 122 13.26 -9.29 25.11
CA SER A 122 12.71 -10.59 24.70
C SER A 122 11.77 -11.20 25.75
N GLU A 123 12.12 -11.13 27.02
CA GLU A 123 11.29 -11.63 28.14
C GLU A 123 9.97 -10.85 28.26
N GLU A 124 10.02 -9.52 28.13
CA GLU A 124 8.82 -8.67 28.20
C GLU A 124 7.88 -8.94 27.03
N ILE A 125 8.42 -9.14 25.83
CA ILE A 125 7.64 -9.48 24.64
C ILE A 125 6.91 -10.81 24.85
N MET A 126 7.60 -11.83 25.33
CA MET A 126 7.02 -13.16 25.58
C MET A 126 6.02 -13.15 26.74
N ALA A 127 6.25 -12.34 27.76
CA ALA A 127 5.30 -12.16 28.87
C ALA A 127 4.01 -11.48 28.41
N ARG A 128 4.12 -10.44 27.57
CA ARG A 128 2.97 -9.68 27.05
C ARG A 128 2.20 -10.45 25.96
N TRP A 129 2.92 -11.16 25.11
CA TRP A 129 2.35 -11.97 24.02
C TRP A 129 2.94 -13.38 24.00
N PRO A 130 2.36 -14.33 24.75
CA PRO A 130 2.86 -15.71 24.85
C PRO A 130 2.86 -16.51 23.55
N GLY A 131 2.33 -15.95 22.47
CA GLY A 131 2.43 -16.49 21.11
C GLY A 131 3.81 -16.36 20.48
N PHE A 132 4.64 -15.41 20.95
CA PHE A 132 6.00 -15.24 20.49
C PHE A 132 7.00 -16.15 21.24
N ARG A 133 8.04 -16.53 20.52
CA ARG A 133 9.30 -17.06 21.03
C ARG A 133 10.42 -16.16 20.48
N VAL A 134 10.96 -15.30 21.31
CA VAL A 134 11.97 -14.30 20.94
C VAL A 134 13.32 -14.74 21.46
N PRO A 135 14.35 -14.85 20.60
CA PRO A 135 15.71 -15.20 21.03
C PRO A 135 16.29 -14.16 22.01
N ASP A 136 17.21 -14.61 22.88
CA ASP A 136 17.99 -13.70 23.70
C ASP A 136 18.78 -12.71 22.84
N GLY A 137 18.92 -11.46 23.31
CA GLY A 137 19.58 -10.40 22.54
C GLY A 137 18.72 -9.77 21.44
N TYR A 138 17.44 -10.13 21.34
CA TYR A 138 16.45 -9.44 20.49
C TYR A 138 15.68 -8.40 21.30
N ILE A 139 15.25 -7.35 20.63
CA ILE A 139 14.36 -6.31 21.18
C ILE A 139 13.15 -6.14 20.27
N GLY A 140 12.11 -5.53 20.80
CA GLY A 140 10.90 -5.14 20.06
C GLY A 140 10.63 -3.66 20.17
N MET A 141 10.29 -3.03 19.06
CA MET A 141 9.76 -1.67 19.01
C MET A 141 8.24 -1.76 18.89
N TYR A 142 7.53 -1.47 19.96
CA TYR A 142 6.07 -1.53 20.01
C TYR A 142 5.45 -0.14 19.82
N ASP A 143 4.51 -0.06 18.88
CA ASP A 143 3.68 1.12 18.60
C ASP A 143 2.21 0.76 18.90
N PRO A 144 1.57 1.36 19.92
CA PRO A 144 0.19 1.05 20.30
C PRO A 144 -0.83 1.51 19.26
N HIS A 145 -0.49 2.43 18.36
CA HIS A 145 -1.39 2.93 17.33
C HIS A 145 -1.33 2.10 16.02
N THR A 146 -0.40 1.16 15.93
CA THR A 146 -0.32 0.23 14.80
C THR A 146 -1.57 -0.66 14.73
N GLY A 147 -1.96 -0.98 13.51
CA GLY A 147 -3.10 -1.86 13.24
C GLY A 147 -3.07 -2.39 11.82
N PHE A 148 -4.23 -2.75 11.30
CA PHE A 148 -4.36 -3.19 9.93
C PHE A 148 -5.64 -2.68 9.27
N LEU A 149 -5.60 -2.58 7.96
CA LEU A 149 -6.69 -2.24 7.06
C LEU A 149 -7.14 -3.48 6.28
N LEU A 150 -8.40 -3.49 5.85
CA LEU A 150 -8.98 -4.48 4.94
C LEU A 150 -8.96 -3.90 3.51
N PRO A 151 -7.95 -4.23 2.66
CA PRO A 151 -7.70 -3.50 1.43
C PRO A 151 -8.84 -3.58 0.41
N GLU A 152 -9.45 -4.74 0.22
CA GLU A 152 -10.55 -4.91 -0.71
C GLU A 152 -11.78 -4.08 -0.29
N PRO A 153 -12.27 -4.13 0.96
CA PRO A 153 -13.30 -3.23 1.46
C PRO A 153 -12.93 -1.75 1.36
N CYS A 154 -11.67 -1.37 1.65
CA CYS A 154 -11.21 0.01 1.54
C CYS A 154 -11.34 0.55 0.09
N VAL A 155 -10.86 -0.23 -0.89
CA VAL A 155 -10.96 0.13 -2.31
C VAL A 155 -12.43 0.20 -2.74
N ALA A 156 -13.24 -0.80 -2.34
CA ALA A 156 -14.66 -0.84 -2.67
C ALA A 156 -15.40 0.37 -2.11
N ALA A 157 -15.15 0.74 -0.84
CA ALA A 157 -15.76 1.90 -0.18
C ALA A 157 -15.47 3.21 -0.93
N HIS A 158 -14.21 3.45 -1.30
CA HIS A 158 -13.85 4.62 -2.10
C HIS A 158 -14.55 4.65 -3.47
N LEU A 159 -14.59 3.50 -4.19
CA LEU A 159 -15.26 3.42 -5.50
C LEU A 159 -16.77 3.64 -5.41
N ASP A 160 -17.42 3.07 -4.40
CA ASP A 160 -18.85 3.21 -4.20
C ASP A 160 -19.23 4.67 -3.88
N LEU A 161 -18.45 5.32 -3.01
CA LEU A 161 -18.65 6.74 -2.72
C LEU A 161 -18.30 7.63 -3.92
N ALA A 162 -17.25 7.31 -4.69
CA ALA A 162 -16.96 8.03 -5.92
C ALA A 162 -18.14 7.99 -6.89
N ALA A 163 -18.71 6.81 -7.09
CA ALA A 163 -19.92 6.64 -7.92
C ALA A 163 -21.13 7.38 -7.36
N THR A 164 -21.36 7.35 -6.04
CA THR A 164 -22.42 8.11 -5.37
C THR A 164 -22.26 9.62 -5.59
N HIS A 165 -21.03 10.12 -5.64
CA HIS A 165 -20.73 11.51 -5.98
C HIS A 165 -20.68 11.79 -7.49
N GLY A 166 -21.10 10.86 -8.34
CA GLY A 166 -21.27 11.05 -9.78
C GLY A 166 -20.03 10.71 -10.64
N ALA A 167 -19.01 10.07 -10.09
CA ALA A 167 -17.93 9.54 -10.91
C ALA A 167 -18.44 8.41 -11.82
N VAL A 168 -17.97 8.39 -13.06
CA VAL A 168 -18.15 7.27 -13.99
C VAL A 168 -16.93 6.35 -13.89
N LEU A 169 -17.17 5.09 -13.60
CA LEU A 169 -16.09 4.12 -13.34
C LEU A 169 -16.20 2.97 -14.35
N HIS A 170 -15.18 2.81 -15.19
CA HIS A 170 -15.09 1.74 -16.15
C HIS A 170 -14.02 0.73 -15.71
N HIS A 171 -14.42 -0.51 -15.59
CA HIS A 171 -13.59 -1.65 -15.28
C HIS A 171 -13.49 -2.58 -16.49
N GLY A 172 -12.33 -3.23 -16.68
CA GLY A 172 -12.08 -4.07 -17.87
C GLY A 172 -11.88 -3.25 -19.13
N GLU A 173 -11.43 -1.99 -18.99
CA GLU A 173 -11.18 -1.08 -20.09
C GLU A 173 -9.71 -0.61 -20.08
N PRO A 174 -8.77 -1.39 -20.65
CA PRO A 174 -7.36 -1.07 -20.67
C PRO A 174 -7.08 0.16 -21.52
N VAL A 175 -6.36 1.11 -20.93
CA VAL A 175 -5.85 2.29 -21.64
C VAL A 175 -4.64 1.87 -22.48
N ARG A 176 -4.65 2.23 -23.76
CA ARG A 176 -3.53 1.98 -24.69
C ARG A 176 -2.51 3.10 -24.65
N ARG A 177 -2.98 4.34 -24.57
CA ARG A 177 -2.13 5.53 -24.51
C ARG A 177 -2.91 6.73 -23.98
N TRP A 178 -2.17 7.67 -23.48
CA TRP A 178 -2.63 9.03 -23.22
C TRP A 178 -1.73 10.02 -24.00
N SER A 179 -2.23 11.20 -24.26
CA SER A 179 -1.49 12.26 -24.95
C SER A 179 -2.10 13.64 -24.66
N PRO A 180 -1.31 14.71 -24.75
CA PRO A 180 -1.87 16.07 -24.77
C PRO A 180 -2.85 16.25 -25.94
N ASP A 181 -3.92 17.03 -25.70
CA ASP A 181 -4.91 17.38 -26.72
C ASP A 181 -5.33 18.85 -26.53
N GLY A 182 -4.68 19.73 -27.23
CA GLY A 182 -4.81 21.18 -27.05
C GLY A 182 -4.43 21.58 -25.62
N THR A 183 -5.40 22.10 -24.85
CA THR A 183 -5.20 22.47 -23.43
C THR A 183 -5.58 21.33 -22.46
N GLY A 184 -6.00 20.20 -22.94
CA GLY A 184 -6.43 19.04 -22.20
C GLY A 184 -5.61 17.80 -22.45
N ILE A 185 -6.17 16.66 -22.07
CA ILE A 185 -5.59 15.33 -22.19
C ILE A 185 -6.57 14.42 -22.96
N ARG A 186 -6.04 13.64 -23.88
CA ARG A 186 -6.75 12.56 -24.56
C ARG A 186 -6.28 11.21 -24.03
N VAL A 187 -7.22 10.34 -23.70
CA VAL A 187 -6.97 8.95 -23.27
C VAL A 187 -7.67 8.01 -24.24
N GLU A 188 -6.94 7.04 -24.79
CA GLU A 188 -7.43 6.09 -25.79
C GLU A 188 -7.42 4.67 -25.21
N THR A 189 -8.54 3.98 -25.35
CA THR A 189 -8.72 2.56 -25.08
C THR A 189 -8.88 1.78 -26.39
N GLU A 190 -9.16 0.49 -26.33
CA GLU A 190 -9.45 -0.30 -27.54
C GLU A 190 -10.75 0.14 -28.23
N THR A 191 -11.72 0.58 -27.46
CA THR A 191 -13.09 0.81 -27.93
C THR A 191 -13.47 2.27 -28.02
N ALA A 192 -12.83 3.14 -27.24
CA ALA A 192 -13.21 4.54 -27.09
C ALA A 192 -12.00 5.48 -26.97
N ALA A 193 -12.29 6.77 -27.11
CA ALA A 193 -11.36 7.84 -26.74
C ALA A 193 -12.12 8.86 -25.86
N TYR A 194 -11.46 9.28 -24.81
CA TYR A 194 -11.98 10.23 -23.82
C TYR A 194 -11.08 11.47 -23.77
N THR A 195 -11.67 12.60 -23.43
CA THR A 195 -10.92 13.85 -23.21
C THR A 195 -11.20 14.39 -21.82
N ALA A 196 -10.18 14.97 -21.20
CA ALA A 196 -10.29 15.61 -19.90
C ALA A 196 -9.40 16.85 -19.80
N ASP A 197 -9.64 17.66 -18.77
CA ASP A 197 -8.80 18.82 -18.48
C ASP A 197 -7.52 18.40 -17.74
N ALA A 198 -7.58 17.29 -16.96
CA ALA A 198 -6.44 16.76 -16.21
C ALA A 198 -6.45 15.22 -16.15
N LEU A 199 -5.31 14.63 -15.81
CA LEU A 199 -5.10 13.20 -15.69
C LEU A 199 -4.39 12.86 -14.38
N VAL A 200 -4.91 11.87 -13.66
CA VAL A 200 -4.26 11.22 -12.52
C VAL A 200 -3.83 9.82 -12.95
N ILE A 201 -2.54 9.51 -12.82
CA ILE A 201 -1.99 8.19 -13.16
C ILE A 201 -1.59 7.46 -11.89
N THR A 202 -2.28 6.35 -11.60
CA THR A 202 -2.07 5.46 -10.45
C THR A 202 -2.07 3.99 -10.91
N ALA A 203 -1.32 3.73 -11.98
CA ALA A 203 -1.33 2.46 -12.71
C ALA A 203 -0.59 1.31 -11.99
N GLY A 204 -0.17 1.51 -10.71
CA GLY A 204 0.48 0.48 -9.91
C GLY A 204 1.72 -0.12 -10.60
N PRO A 205 1.80 -1.45 -10.77
CA PRO A 205 2.96 -2.10 -11.38
C PRO A 205 3.16 -1.76 -12.87
N TRP A 206 2.14 -1.26 -13.55
CA TRP A 206 2.20 -0.82 -14.97
C TRP A 206 2.64 0.63 -15.13
N ALA A 207 2.97 1.33 -14.03
CA ALA A 207 3.33 2.76 -14.08
C ALA A 207 4.54 3.05 -14.98
N GLY A 208 5.53 2.14 -15.03
CA GLY A 208 6.69 2.27 -15.92
C GLY A 208 6.35 2.27 -17.41
N GLU A 209 5.28 1.56 -17.80
CA GLU A 209 4.81 1.53 -19.18
C GLU A 209 3.95 2.76 -19.52
N VAL A 210 3.05 3.13 -18.62
CA VAL A 210 2.13 4.27 -18.80
C VAL A 210 2.87 5.62 -18.79
N LEU A 211 4.01 5.68 -18.11
CA LEU A 211 4.90 6.84 -17.96
C LEU A 211 6.29 6.55 -18.56
N ALA A 212 6.32 5.82 -19.69
CA ALA A 212 7.58 5.38 -20.31
C ALA A 212 8.51 6.55 -20.71
N ASP A 213 7.94 7.69 -21.04
CA ASP A 213 8.65 8.93 -21.36
C ASP A 213 9.41 9.53 -20.17
N LEU A 214 9.01 9.21 -18.94
CA LEU A 214 9.69 9.69 -17.73
C LEU A 214 10.88 8.81 -17.30
N HIS A 215 11.06 7.63 -17.87
CA HIS A 215 12.14 6.69 -17.53
C HIS A 215 12.29 6.49 -15.99
N LEU A 216 11.15 6.40 -15.27
CA LEU A 216 11.17 6.22 -13.83
C LEU A 216 11.87 4.92 -13.45
N PRO A 217 12.75 4.91 -12.44
CA PRO A 217 13.49 3.71 -12.02
C PRO A 217 12.56 2.79 -11.18
N LEU A 218 11.61 2.17 -11.84
CA LEU A 218 10.61 1.29 -11.25
C LEU A 218 10.94 -0.17 -11.58
N GLU A 219 10.97 -1.01 -10.53
CA GLU A 219 11.20 -2.43 -10.67
C GLU A 219 10.07 -3.21 -9.98
N PRO A 220 9.19 -3.89 -10.73
CA PRO A 220 8.16 -4.74 -10.13
C PRO A 220 8.76 -6.02 -9.56
N TRP A 221 8.38 -6.34 -8.31
CA TRP A 221 8.74 -7.58 -7.61
C TRP A 221 7.49 -8.39 -7.32
N ARG A 222 7.55 -9.69 -7.61
CA ARG A 222 6.55 -10.65 -7.14
C ARG A 222 6.82 -10.96 -5.68
N MET A 223 5.81 -10.73 -4.86
CA MET A 223 5.77 -11.07 -3.44
C MET A 223 4.68 -12.10 -3.18
N TYR A 224 4.73 -12.77 -2.04
CA TYR A 224 3.66 -13.70 -1.64
C TYR A 224 3.41 -13.67 -0.14
N ASN A 225 2.18 -14.04 0.21
CA ASN A 225 1.74 -14.17 1.60
C ASN A 225 1.09 -15.55 1.77
N VAL A 226 1.28 -16.13 2.94
CA VAL A 226 0.64 -17.39 3.33
C VAL A 226 -0.21 -17.14 4.57
N TYR A 227 -1.35 -17.79 4.62
CA TYR A 227 -2.32 -17.71 5.70
C TYR A 227 -2.45 -19.07 6.35
N PHE A 228 -2.19 -19.15 7.65
CA PHE A 228 -2.23 -20.39 8.40
C PHE A 228 -3.37 -20.40 9.41
N ALA A 229 -4.01 -21.56 9.59
CA ALA A 229 -4.85 -21.82 10.75
C ALA A 229 -3.93 -22.15 11.94
N PRO A 230 -3.82 -21.30 12.97
CA PRO A 230 -2.99 -21.64 14.12
C PRO A 230 -3.49 -22.89 14.83
N THR A 231 -2.57 -23.74 15.33
CA THR A 231 -2.92 -24.88 16.20
C THR A 231 -3.26 -24.45 17.62
N ARG A 232 -2.91 -23.19 17.99
CA ARG A 232 -3.22 -22.55 19.26
C ARG A 232 -3.95 -21.21 19.03
N PRO A 233 -5.15 -21.20 18.44
CA PRO A 233 -5.82 -19.98 17.96
C PRO A 233 -6.06 -18.93 19.05
N GLY A 234 -6.24 -19.35 20.31
CA GLY A 234 -6.44 -18.44 21.44
C GLY A 234 -5.27 -17.50 21.75
N LEU A 235 -4.09 -17.69 21.11
CA LEU A 235 -2.93 -16.81 21.30
C LEU A 235 -2.82 -15.73 20.21
N PHE A 236 -3.48 -15.90 19.06
CA PHE A 236 -3.17 -15.15 17.85
C PHE A 236 -4.30 -14.26 17.31
N GLY A 237 -5.39 -14.12 18.06
CA GLY A 237 -6.49 -13.20 17.70
C GLY A 237 -6.14 -11.73 17.80
N PRO A 238 -6.85 -10.83 17.10
CA PRO A 238 -6.52 -9.40 17.03
C PRO A 238 -6.73 -8.66 18.35
N ASP A 239 -7.43 -9.25 19.29
CA ASP A 239 -7.62 -8.76 20.67
C ASP A 239 -6.45 -9.10 21.60
N ARG A 240 -5.56 -10.03 21.19
CA ARG A 240 -4.49 -10.60 22.02
C ARG A 240 -3.13 -10.63 21.35
N PHE A 241 -3.05 -10.35 20.08
CA PHE A 241 -1.82 -10.43 19.30
C PHE A 241 -1.67 -9.22 18.39
N PRO A 242 -0.48 -8.59 18.33
CA PRO A 242 -0.27 -7.38 17.55
C PRO A 242 -0.03 -7.71 16.07
N VAL A 243 -0.13 -6.71 15.20
CA VAL A 243 0.56 -6.71 13.90
C VAL A 243 2.06 -6.84 14.17
N TYR A 244 2.77 -7.63 13.39
CA TYR A 244 4.17 -7.92 13.67
C TYR A 244 5.08 -7.78 12.48
N GLY A 245 6.32 -7.36 12.76
CA GLY A 245 7.49 -7.46 11.91
C GLY A 245 8.55 -8.30 12.61
N LEU A 246 9.17 -9.21 11.88
CA LEU A 246 10.25 -10.07 12.37
C LEU A 246 11.47 -9.87 11.49
N ARG A 247 12.58 -9.45 12.08
CA ARG A 247 13.88 -9.39 11.42
C ARG A 247 14.79 -10.44 12.04
N GLY A 248 15.21 -11.42 11.23
CA GLY A 248 16.11 -12.47 11.64
C GLY A 248 17.24 -12.65 10.63
N SER A 249 18.11 -13.64 10.86
CA SER A 249 19.17 -14.02 9.93
C SER A 249 18.65 -14.43 8.55
N GLU A 250 17.41 -14.94 8.51
CA GLU A 250 16.77 -15.45 7.30
C GLU A 250 16.05 -14.37 6.48
N GLY A 251 16.02 -13.12 6.96
CA GLY A 251 15.36 -11.99 6.30
C GLY A 251 14.35 -11.26 7.16
N SER A 252 13.54 -10.42 6.51
CA SER A 252 12.50 -9.60 7.14
C SER A 252 11.11 -10.10 6.76
N TYR A 253 10.31 -10.39 7.77
CA TYR A 253 8.95 -10.90 7.62
C TYR A 253 7.97 -9.99 8.33
N TYR A 254 6.72 -10.04 7.91
CA TYR A 254 5.64 -9.28 8.53
C TYR A 254 4.35 -10.08 8.52
N GLY A 255 3.44 -9.73 9.40
CA GLY A 255 2.15 -10.37 9.40
C GLY A 255 1.11 -9.61 10.20
N VAL A 256 -0.08 -10.17 10.16
CA VAL A 256 -1.28 -9.66 10.83
C VAL A 256 -1.83 -10.79 11.68
N PRO A 257 -2.40 -10.50 12.87
CA PRO A 257 -3.07 -11.48 13.71
C PRO A 257 -4.04 -12.39 12.94
N MET A 258 -4.39 -13.50 13.55
CA MET A 258 -5.38 -14.41 12.98
C MET A 258 -6.73 -13.71 12.85
N LEU A 259 -7.23 -13.57 11.63
CA LEU A 259 -8.56 -13.05 11.33
C LEU A 259 -9.55 -14.19 11.16
N PRO A 260 -10.82 -14.00 11.62
CA PRO A 260 -11.86 -15.02 11.43
C PRO A 260 -12.03 -15.40 9.96
N GLY A 261 -11.94 -16.69 9.65
CA GLY A 261 -12.05 -17.22 8.29
C GLY A 261 -10.79 -17.09 7.42
N ASP A 262 -9.87 -16.20 7.74
CA ASP A 262 -8.67 -15.93 6.94
C ASP A 262 -7.40 -16.56 7.51
N GLY A 263 -7.31 -16.72 8.84
CA GLY A 263 -6.12 -17.21 9.50
C GLY A 263 -5.08 -16.15 9.83
N LEU A 264 -3.92 -16.59 10.32
CA LEU A 264 -2.75 -15.75 10.60
C LEU A 264 -1.93 -15.57 9.34
N LYS A 265 -1.67 -14.33 8.98
CA LYS A 265 -0.91 -13.95 7.78
C LYS A 265 0.58 -13.82 8.07
N ILE A 266 1.40 -14.35 7.16
CA ILE A 266 2.83 -14.04 7.10
C ILE A 266 3.24 -13.78 5.64
N GLY A 267 4.16 -12.85 5.45
CA GLY A 267 4.82 -12.55 4.17
C GLY A 267 6.26 -12.11 4.39
N ARG A 268 7.10 -12.27 3.37
CA ARG A 268 8.45 -11.71 3.34
C ARG A 268 8.41 -10.28 2.79
N HIS A 269 9.28 -9.40 3.27
CA HIS A 269 9.29 -7.98 2.88
C HIS A 269 10.54 -7.54 2.13
N ASP A 270 11.68 -8.12 2.44
CA ASP A 270 13.01 -7.69 2.00
C ASP A 270 13.49 -8.30 0.68
N GLN A 271 12.78 -9.29 0.15
CA GLN A 271 13.17 -9.98 -1.08
C GLN A 271 11.95 -10.50 -1.84
N GLY A 272 11.94 -10.26 -3.14
CA GLY A 272 10.93 -10.75 -4.09
C GLY A 272 11.58 -11.19 -5.40
N ASP A 273 10.80 -11.84 -6.26
CA ASP A 273 11.24 -12.20 -7.61
C ASP A 273 11.05 -10.98 -8.52
N VAL A 274 12.11 -10.45 -9.11
CA VAL A 274 12.03 -9.39 -10.13
C VAL A 274 11.25 -9.92 -11.34
N CYS A 275 10.27 -9.15 -11.80
CA CYS A 275 9.37 -9.56 -12.88
C CYS A 275 8.79 -8.35 -13.62
N THR A 276 7.99 -8.60 -14.65
CA THR A 276 6.99 -7.63 -15.11
C THR A 276 5.61 -8.05 -14.62
N PRO A 277 4.61 -7.16 -14.63
CA PRO A 277 3.25 -7.53 -14.25
C PRO A 277 2.70 -8.74 -15.02
N GLU A 278 3.10 -8.88 -16.31
CA GLU A 278 2.67 -9.95 -17.22
C GLU A 278 3.39 -11.28 -16.96
N THR A 279 4.69 -11.21 -16.59
CA THR A 279 5.51 -12.40 -16.35
C THR A 279 5.44 -12.90 -14.91
N ALA A 280 4.84 -12.14 -14.01
CA ALA A 280 4.72 -12.48 -12.61
C ALA A 280 4.00 -13.82 -12.41
N ARG A 281 4.71 -14.81 -11.88
CA ARG A 281 4.13 -16.11 -11.52
C ARG A 281 3.09 -15.92 -10.40
N ARG A 282 1.86 -16.38 -10.64
CA ARG A 282 0.73 -16.23 -9.69
C ARG A 282 0.55 -17.45 -8.77
N THR A 283 1.24 -18.53 -9.03
CA THR A 283 1.24 -19.73 -8.19
C THR A 283 2.28 -19.61 -7.07
N ILE A 284 2.03 -20.27 -5.95
CA ILE A 284 2.94 -20.34 -4.80
C ILE A 284 3.33 -21.81 -4.62
N THR A 285 4.62 -22.09 -4.46
CA THR A 285 5.13 -23.46 -4.39
C THR A 285 5.11 -23.99 -2.94
N PRO A 286 5.17 -25.32 -2.76
CA PRO A 286 5.31 -25.91 -1.43
C PRO A 286 6.55 -25.42 -0.68
N GLU A 287 7.66 -25.16 -1.38
CA GLU A 287 8.91 -24.66 -0.81
C GLU A 287 8.74 -23.24 -0.28
N GLU A 288 8.04 -22.36 -1.00
CA GLU A 288 7.71 -21.01 -0.54
C GLU A 288 6.83 -21.06 0.73
N ILE A 289 5.88 -21.97 0.79
CA ILE A 289 5.06 -22.19 1.99
C ILE A 289 5.93 -22.72 3.15
N ALA A 290 6.85 -23.63 2.88
CA ALA A 290 7.74 -24.20 3.89
C ALA A 290 8.65 -23.16 4.53
N VAL A 291 9.15 -22.18 3.75
CA VAL A 291 9.93 -21.04 4.28
C VAL A 291 9.10 -20.24 5.30
N MET A 292 7.85 -19.89 4.96
CA MET A 292 6.98 -19.15 5.87
C MET A 292 6.64 -19.95 7.14
N ARG A 293 6.42 -21.25 6.99
CA ARG A 293 6.19 -22.15 8.11
C ARG A 293 7.40 -22.21 9.05
N ALA A 294 8.60 -22.36 8.52
CA ALA A 294 9.83 -22.44 9.32
C ALA A 294 10.03 -21.18 10.18
N VAL A 295 9.75 -19.99 9.62
CA VAL A 295 9.81 -18.73 10.37
C VAL A 295 8.78 -18.71 11.51
N LEU A 296 7.54 -19.13 11.23
CA LEU A 296 6.51 -19.19 12.27
C LEU A 296 6.86 -20.22 13.35
N ASP A 297 7.38 -21.39 12.99
CA ASP A 297 7.77 -22.43 13.96
C ASP A 297 8.93 -21.95 14.85
N ALA A 298 9.83 -21.13 14.31
CA ALA A 298 10.94 -20.56 15.08
C ALA A 298 10.49 -19.45 16.04
N TYR A 299 9.68 -18.50 15.58
CA TYR A 299 9.35 -17.29 16.32
C TYR A 299 7.94 -17.26 16.94
N MET A 300 7.02 -18.11 16.49
CA MET A 300 5.61 -18.13 16.89
C MET A 300 5.06 -19.54 16.96
N PRO A 301 5.52 -20.36 17.92
CA PRO A 301 5.13 -21.77 18.04
C PRO A 301 3.62 -21.96 18.15
N GLY A 302 3.06 -22.76 17.25
CA GLY A 302 1.62 -23.00 17.16
C GLY A 302 0.87 -22.04 16.23
N ALA A 303 1.55 -21.14 15.54
CA ALA A 303 0.97 -20.28 14.50
C ALA A 303 0.80 -21.04 13.16
N ALA A 304 1.71 -21.95 12.82
CA ALA A 304 1.77 -22.62 11.53
C ALA A 304 1.05 -23.97 11.49
N GLY A 305 -0.28 -23.97 11.58
CA GLY A 305 -1.10 -25.17 11.34
C GLY A 305 -1.39 -25.42 9.86
N ALA A 306 -2.63 -25.73 9.51
CA ALA A 306 -3.04 -25.92 8.12
C ALA A 306 -2.93 -24.63 7.32
N VAL A 307 -2.51 -24.74 6.05
CA VAL A 307 -2.55 -23.61 5.11
C VAL A 307 -3.99 -23.36 4.69
N LEU A 308 -4.52 -22.17 4.93
CA LEU A 308 -5.86 -21.76 4.52
C LEU A 308 -5.87 -21.10 3.16
N ALA A 309 -4.86 -20.30 2.87
CA ALA A 309 -4.70 -19.61 1.60
C ALA A 309 -3.23 -19.20 1.37
N ALA A 310 -2.90 -18.96 0.12
CA ALA A 310 -1.67 -18.31 -0.26
C ALA A 310 -1.96 -17.36 -1.44
N THR A 311 -1.40 -16.15 -1.42
CA THR A 311 -1.65 -15.13 -2.43
C THR A 311 -0.36 -14.45 -2.84
N THR A 312 -0.24 -14.10 -4.13
CA THR A 312 0.84 -13.25 -4.62
C THR A 312 0.37 -11.79 -4.70
N CYS A 313 1.29 -10.87 -4.59
CA CYS A 313 1.06 -9.46 -4.93
C CYS A 313 2.31 -8.88 -5.59
N LEU A 314 2.19 -7.69 -6.18
CA LEU A 314 3.31 -7.00 -6.79
C LEU A 314 3.71 -5.80 -5.92
N TYR A 315 5.00 -5.70 -5.59
CA TYR A 315 5.60 -4.45 -5.18
C TYR A 315 6.12 -3.74 -6.43
N THR A 316 6.08 -2.44 -6.46
CA THR A 316 6.78 -1.62 -7.46
C THR A 316 7.85 -0.86 -6.72
N MET A 317 9.08 -1.36 -6.83
CA MET A 317 10.21 -0.84 -6.09
C MET A 317 10.80 0.38 -6.75
N THR A 318 11.35 1.27 -5.94
CA THR A 318 12.26 2.34 -6.33
C THR A 318 13.64 2.07 -5.70
N PRO A 319 14.74 2.63 -6.22
CA PRO A 319 16.10 2.37 -5.69
C PRO A 319 16.27 2.75 -4.21
N ASP A 320 15.56 3.77 -3.74
CA ASP A 320 15.60 4.28 -2.36
C ASP A 320 14.42 3.82 -1.50
N SER A 321 13.55 2.98 -2.06
CA SER A 321 12.32 2.50 -1.43
C SER A 321 11.31 3.60 -1.07
N HIS A 322 11.51 4.85 -1.47
CA HIS A 322 10.52 5.93 -1.31
C HIS A 322 9.56 5.98 -2.49
N PHE A 323 8.33 6.43 -2.22
CA PHE A 323 7.30 6.64 -3.25
C PHE A 323 7.74 7.69 -4.27
N ILE A 324 7.11 7.67 -5.44
CA ILE A 324 7.17 8.76 -6.39
C ILE A 324 5.78 9.37 -6.47
N ILE A 325 5.68 10.65 -6.11
CA ILE A 325 4.45 11.44 -6.20
C ILE A 325 4.83 12.79 -6.77
N ASP A 326 4.39 13.06 -8.00
CA ASP A 326 4.80 14.26 -8.70
C ASP A 326 3.77 14.68 -9.78
N ARG A 327 4.02 15.83 -10.38
CA ARG A 327 3.39 16.23 -11.64
C ARG A 327 4.34 15.96 -12.79
N HIS A 328 3.77 15.67 -13.95
CA HIS A 328 4.55 15.45 -15.16
C HIS A 328 5.31 16.74 -15.53
N PRO A 329 6.62 16.68 -15.79
CA PRO A 329 7.44 17.88 -16.02
C PRO A 329 7.01 18.69 -17.23
N GLU A 330 6.54 18.03 -18.30
CA GLU A 330 6.09 18.69 -19.53
C GLU A 330 4.57 18.93 -19.57
N HIS A 331 3.80 18.24 -18.71
CA HIS A 331 2.33 18.27 -18.71
C HIS A 331 1.78 18.60 -17.33
N ALA A 332 1.75 19.87 -16.97
CA ALA A 332 1.37 20.36 -15.64
C ALA A 332 -0.02 19.90 -15.14
N ARG A 333 -0.89 19.40 -16.03
CA ARG A 333 -2.22 18.85 -15.71
C ARG A 333 -2.22 17.32 -15.53
N VAL A 334 -1.06 16.69 -15.60
CA VAL A 334 -0.88 15.28 -15.33
C VAL A 334 -0.15 15.12 -14.00
N ALA A 335 -0.77 14.43 -13.05
CA ALA A 335 -0.13 14.05 -11.80
C ALA A 335 -0.08 12.52 -11.71
N TYR A 336 0.97 11.99 -11.08
CA TYR A 336 1.16 10.56 -10.98
C TYR A 336 1.69 10.13 -9.62
N ALA A 337 1.33 8.90 -9.23
CA ALA A 337 1.84 8.26 -8.03
C ALA A 337 2.22 6.82 -8.35
N ALA A 338 3.48 6.46 -8.08
CA ALA A 338 4.10 5.19 -8.43
C ALA A 338 5.17 4.78 -7.41
N GLY A 339 5.76 3.59 -7.58
CA GLY A 339 6.93 3.16 -6.80
C GLY A 339 6.66 3.05 -5.30
N PHE A 340 5.56 2.44 -4.89
CA PHE A 340 5.17 2.37 -3.48
C PHE A 340 5.95 1.34 -2.65
N SER A 341 6.90 0.65 -3.23
CA SER A 341 7.95 -0.16 -2.58
C SER A 341 7.44 -1.08 -1.46
N GLY A 342 6.23 -1.65 -1.63
CA GLY A 342 5.64 -2.61 -0.69
C GLY A 342 5.00 -2.02 0.57
N HIS A 343 5.05 -0.71 0.79
CA HIS A 343 4.49 -0.12 2.01
C HIS A 343 3.46 1.00 1.79
N GLY A 344 2.95 1.18 0.56
CA GLY A 344 2.09 2.31 0.17
C GLY A 344 0.63 2.21 0.60
N PHE A 345 0.02 1.03 0.69
CA PHE A 345 -1.44 0.91 0.79
C PHE A 345 -2.05 1.71 1.95
N LYS A 346 -1.42 1.72 3.11
CA LYS A 346 -1.89 2.46 4.29
C LYS A 346 -2.09 3.95 4.04
N PHE A 347 -1.34 4.51 3.08
CA PHE A 347 -1.41 5.92 2.68
C PHE A 347 -2.47 6.19 1.62
N SER A 348 -3.14 5.18 1.06
CA SER A 348 -3.94 5.38 -0.17
C SER A 348 -5.02 6.45 -0.03
N ALA A 349 -5.68 6.57 1.12
CA ALA A 349 -6.62 7.65 1.37
C ALA A 349 -5.94 9.04 1.30
N ALA A 350 -4.80 9.23 1.97
CA ALA A 350 -4.07 10.49 1.95
C ALA A 350 -3.46 10.80 0.57
N ILE A 351 -2.92 9.79 -0.11
CA ILE A 351 -2.39 9.95 -1.47
C ILE A 351 -3.51 10.29 -2.46
N GLY A 352 -4.69 9.69 -2.31
CA GLY A 352 -5.86 10.08 -3.12
C GLY A 352 -6.24 11.56 -2.94
N GLU A 353 -6.22 12.07 -1.70
CA GLU A 353 -6.42 13.51 -1.41
C GLU A 353 -5.32 14.36 -2.05
N VAL A 354 -4.03 13.96 -1.91
CA VAL A 354 -2.89 14.62 -2.55
C VAL A 354 -3.03 14.67 -4.07
N MET A 355 -3.39 13.54 -4.71
CA MET A 355 -3.57 13.50 -6.17
C MET A 355 -4.69 14.45 -6.63
N ALA A 356 -5.79 14.51 -5.86
CA ALA A 356 -6.85 15.46 -6.12
C ALA A 356 -6.36 16.92 -6.01
N ASP A 357 -5.57 17.24 -4.97
CA ASP A 357 -4.98 18.58 -4.80
C ASP A 357 -4.08 18.95 -5.99
N LEU A 358 -3.17 18.04 -6.39
CA LEU A 358 -2.19 18.30 -7.46
C LEU A 358 -2.84 18.62 -8.81
N VAL A 359 -3.96 17.96 -9.16
CA VAL A 359 -4.62 18.20 -10.44
C VAL A 359 -5.65 19.32 -10.41
N THR A 360 -6.15 19.72 -9.23
CA THR A 360 -7.09 20.84 -9.09
C THR A 360 -6.39 22.14 -8.79
N ASP A 361 -5.45 22.13 -7.86
CA ASP A 361 -4.84 23.33 -7.28
C ASP A 361 -3.35 23.48 -7.69
N GLY A 362 -2.77 22.44 -8.31
CA GLY A 362 -1.37 22.39 -8.71
C GLY A 362 -0.37 22.20 -7.57
N THR A 363 -0.84 22.13 -6.33
CA THR A 363 -0.03 21.97 -5.12
C THR A 363 -0.85 21.27 -4.04
N THR A 364 -0.18 20.78 -3.01
CA THR A 364 -0.81 20.20 -1.82
C THR A 364 -0.17 20.78 -0.55
N ARG A 365 -0.93 20.77 0.55
CA ARG A 365 -0.43 21.19 1.87
C ARG A 365 0.51 20.17 2.53
N TYR A 366 0.56 18.96 2.00
CA TYR A 366 1.37 17.90 2.59
C TYR A 366 2.82 17.95 2.13
N PRO A 367 3.77 17.55 2.99
CA PRO A 367 5.20 17.60 2.67
C PRO A 367 5.61 16.44 1.75
N ILE A 368 5.27 16.53 0.47
CA ILE A 368 5.60 15.49 -0.52
C ILE A 368 6.89 15.77 -1.31
N GLY A 369 7.60 16.87 -1.04
CA GLY A 369 8.78 17.24 -1.81
C GLY A 369 9.89 16.18 -1.85
N PHE A 370 10.05 15.40 -0.77
CA PHE A 370 10.99 14.29 -0.73
C PHE A 370 10.59 13.09 -1.61
N LEU A 371 9.35 13.08 -2.12
CA LEU A 371 8.79 12.06 -3.01
C LEU A 371 8.84 12.45 -4.49
N SER A 372 9.39 13.64 -4.83
CA SER A 372 9.53 14.08 -6.22
C SER A 372 10.41 13.13 -7.02
N ALA A 373 10.04 12.86 -8.27
CA ALA A 373 10.83 12.08 -9.22
C ALA A 373 12.19 12.72 -9.53
N SER A 374 12.30 14.05 -9.38
CA SER A 374 13.54 14.80 -9.66
C SER A 374 14.73 14.35 -8.80
N ARG A 375 14.50 13.67 -7.66
CA ARG A 375 15.57 13.11 -6.83
C ARG A 375 16.41 12.03 -7.55
N PHE A 376 15.87 11.45 -8.61
CA PHE A 376 16.59 10.47 -9.45
C PHE A 376 17.32 11.11 -10.64
N ALA A 377 16.98 12.35 -11.01
CA ALA A 377 17.62 13.02 -12.14
C ALA A 377 19.12 13.32 -11.92
N ALA A 378 19.55 13.41 -10.65
CA ALA A 378 20.96 13.66 -10.30
C ALA A 378 21.87 12.40 -10.36
N ALA A 379 21.30 11.20 -10.51
CA ALA A 379 22.06 9.93 -10.51
C ALA A 379 22.53 9.49 -11.92
N THR A 380 22.15 10.22 -12.97
CA THR A 380 22.48 9.92 -14.38
C THR A 380 23.49 10.87 -15.03
N ALA A 381 24.16 11.72 -14.24
CA ALA A 381 25.19 12.65 -14.69
C ALA A 381 26.61 12.20 -14.32
#